data_2d090c451c8d2bf96908696927490437
#
_entry.id   2d090c451c8d2bf96908696927490437
#
_cell.length_a   1.000
_cell.length_b   1.000
_cell.length_c   1.000
_cell.angle_alpha   90.00
_cell.angle_beta   90.00
_cell.angle_gamma   90.00
#
_symmetry.space_group_name_H-M   'P 1'
#
loop_
_entity.id
_entity.type
_entity.pdbx_description
1 polymer ?
#
loop_
_entity_poly.entity_id
_entity_poly.type
_entity_poly.pdbx_seq_one_letter_code
_entity_poly.pdbx_strand_id
1 'polypeptide(L)'
;DYTPVFGDAIDLQRFGEIGKKGVLALLCESTNAERSGFTPSEKTVGRVFDNLFSEYSDTRIIIATFASNVDRVQLIINSAHKYGRKVVVEGRSMVNVIATASELGYLNIPENTLIEVDQLKNYPDEQTVLITTGSQGESMAALSRMANGTHRKISIKPRDTIIFSSHPIPGNEKA
;
A
#
# COMPACT_ATOMS: atom_id res chain seq x y z
N ASP A 1 10.46 12.90 -5.14
CA ASP A 1 11.22 12.23 -4.09
C ASP A 1 12.72 12.23 -4.43
N TYR A 2 13.58 12.46 -3.44
CA TYR A 2 15.04 12.36 -3.61
C TYR A 2 15.54 10.92 -3.59
N THR A 3 14.75 10.02 -3.04
CA THR A 3 15.07 8.60 -2.90
C THR A 3 13.85 7.74 -3.23
N PRO A 4 13.42 7.74 -4.50
CA PRO A 4 12.24 6.99 -4.92
C PRO A 4 12.41 5.49 -4.68
N VAL A 5 11.32 4.78 -4.50
CA VAL A 5 11.29 3.31 -4.42
C VAL A 5 11.57 2.72 -5.80
N PHE A 6 10.98 3.32 -6.82
CA PHE A 6 11.12 2.94 -8.22
C PHE A 6 11.37 4.19 -9.08
N GLY A 7 12.11 4.04 -10.18
CA GLY A 7 12.43 5.12 -11.11
C GLY A 7 13.56 6.04 -10.66
N ASP A 8 13.73 7.13 -11.38
CA ASP A 8 14.81 8.08 -11.18
C ASP A 8 14.47 9.11 -10.08
N ALA A 9 15.50 9.64 -9.44
CA ALA A 9 15.36 10.77 -8.54
C ALA A 9 14.92 12.03 -9.31
N ILE A 10 14.28 12.96 -8.60
CA ILE A 10 13.86 14.23 -9.20
C ILE A 10 15.06 14.97 -9.81
N ASP A 11 14.91 15.43 -11.05
CA ASP A 11 15.91 16.22 -11.76
C ASP A 11 15.87 17.71 -11.33
N LEU A 12 16.54 18.01 -10.24
CA LEU A 12 16.63 19.39 -9.72
C LEU A 12 17.38 20.32 -10.64
N GLN A 13 18.35 19.83 -11.42
CA GLN A 13 19.07 20.65 -12.38
C GLN A 13 18.10 21.16 -13.44
N ARG A 14 17.24 20.27 -13.96
CA ARG A 14 16.23 20.64 -14.95
C ARG A 14 15.24 21.68 -14.43
N PHE A 15 14.82 21.56 -13.17
CA PHE A 15 13.99 22.58 -12.53
C PHE A 15 14.68 23.93 -12.47
N GLY A 16 15.97 23.98 -12.13
CA GLY A 16 16.76 25.20 -12.12
C GLY A 16 16.88 25.83 -13.52
N GLU A 17 17.09 25.05 -14.55
CA GLU A 17 17.15 25.51 -15.93
C GLU A 17 15.83 26.12 -16.41
N ILE A 18 14.70 25.47 -16.08
CA ILE A 18 13.36 25.95 -16.40
C ILE A 18 13.10 27.29 -15.66
N GLY A 19 13.44 27.35 -14.37
CA GLY A 19 13.28 28.58 -13.57
C GLY A 19 14.04 29.76 -14.13
N LYS A 20 15.27 29.55 -14.65
CA LYS A 20 16.07 30.62 -15.31
C LYS A 20 15.43 31.17 -16.58
N LYS A 21 14.64 30.35 -17.30
CA LYS A 21 13.91 30.80 -18.50
C LYS A 21 12.65 31.59 -18.17
N GLY A 22 12.22 31.59 -16.95
CA GLY A 22 10.96 32.17 -16.50
C GLY A 22 9.81 31.16 -16.62
N VAL A 23 8.92 31.18 -15.62
CA VAL A 23 7.76 30.29 -15.54
C VAL A 23 6.50 31.13 -15.42
N LEU A 24 5.60 31.03 -16.39
CA LEU A 24 4.32 31.75 -16.38
C LEU A 24 3.38 31.25 -15.30
N ALA A 25 3.30 29.93 -15.13
CA ALA A 25 2.46 29.29 -14.12
C ALA A 25 3.09 27.96 -13.67
N LEU A 26 3.01 27.70 -12.38
CA LEU A 26 3.42 26.43 -11.77
C LEU A 26 2.19 25.72 -11.21
N LEU A 27 1.86 24.55 -11.77
CA LEU A 27 0.83 23.67 -11.24
C LEU A 27 1.52 22.56 -10.46
N CYS A 28 1.41 22.60 -9.14
CA CYS A 28 2.04 21.62 -8.27
C CYS A 28 1.07 21.13 -7.19
N GLU A 29 1.36 19.99 -6.61
CA GLU A 29 0.68 19.49 -5.43
C GLU A 29 0.95 20.44 -4.25
N SER A 30 -0.07 20.69 -3.43
CA SER A 30 -0.01 21.64 -2.31
C SER A 30 -0.74 21.17 -1.05
N THR A 31 -1.12 19.90 -0.97
CA THR A 31 -1.94 19.35 0.13
C THR A 31 -1.37 19.64 1.52
N ASN A 32 -0.05 19.63 1.66
CA ASN A 32 0.64 19.86 2.92
C ASN A 32 1.39 21.21 2.97
N ALA A 33 1.07 22.16 2.09
CA ALA A 33 1.82 23.43 1.96
C ALA A 33 1.86 24.27 3.25
N GLU A 34 0.83 24.19 4.09
CA GLU A 34 0.72 24.91 5.36
C GLU A 34 1.29 24.14 6.56
N ARG A 35 1.73 22.89 6.37
CA ARG A 35 2.30 22.07 7.44
C ARG A 35 3.81 22.26 7.52
N SER A 36 4.31 22.54 8.72
CA SER A 36 5.75 22.61 8.98
C SER A 36 6.40 21.22 8.82
N GLY A 37 7.62 21.20 8.28
CA GLY A 37 8.42 19.98 8.13
C GLY A 37 8.50 19.50 6.68
N PHE A 38 8.68 18.22 6.50
CA PHE A 38 8.79 17.54 5.20
C PHE A 38 8.18 16.15 5.24
N THR A 39 7.78 15.65 4.09
CA THR A 39 7.30 14.27 3.96
C THR A 39 8.51 13.34 3.74
N PRO A 40 8.73 12.33 4.60
CA PRO A 40 9.78 11.34 4.38
C PRO A 40 9.55 10.54 3.10
N SER A 41 10.63 9.96 2.57
CA SER A 41 10.55 9.05 1.43
C SER A 41 9.73 7.79 1.75
N GLU A 42 9.01 7.27 0.76
CA GLU A 42 8.32 5.96 0.85
C GLU A 42 9.28 4.81 1.28
N LYS A 43 10.57 4.90 0.98
CA LYS A 43 11.56 3.91 1.47
C LYS A 43 11.59 3.75 2.98
N THR A 44 11.24 4.80 3.74
CA THR A 44 11.16 4.72 5.20
C THR A 44 10.03 3.82 5.65
N VAL A 45 8.93 3.75 4.89
CA VAL A 45 7.78 2.88 5.15
C VAL A 45 8.15 1.41 5.00
N GLY A 46 9.04 1.07 4.05
CA GLY A 46 9.53 -0.30 3.87
C GLY A 46 10.17 -0.86 5.14
N ARG A 47 10.98 -0.07 5.85
CA ARG A 47 11.57 -0.47 7.13
C ARG A 47 10.53 -0.69 8.22
N VAL A 48 9.47 0.12 8.22
CA VAL A 48 8.36 -0.05 9.16
C VAL A 48 7.62 -1.36 8.88
N PHE A 49 7.37 -1.69 7.62
CA PHE A 49 6.77 -2.99 7.26
C PHE A 49 7.65 -4.15 7.69
N ASP A 50 8.97 -4.10 7.44
CA ASP A 50 9.88 -5.16 7.87
C ASP A 50 9.81 -5.38 9.40
N ASN A 51 9.77 -4.31 10.19
CA ASN A 51 9.63 -4.42 11.64
C ASN A 51 8.29 -5.03 12.04
N LEU A 52 7.17 -4.58 11.44
CA LEU A 52 5.83 -5.10 11.71
C LEU A 52 5.71 -6.58 11.32
N PHE A 53 6.27 -6.99 10.18
CA PHE A 53 6.26 -8.40 9.76
C PHE A 53 7.08 -9.31 10.68
N SER A 54 8.16 -8.79 11.26
CA SER A 54 8.95 -9.48 12.27
C SER A 54 8.21 -9.57 13.62
N GLU A 55 7.61 -8.47 14.07
CA GLU A 55 6.87 -8.38 15.35
C GLU A 55 5.63 -9.27 15.35
N TYR A 56 4.83 -9.23 14.26
CA TYR A 56 3.59 -9.99 14.12
C TYR A 56 3.80 -11.27 13.30
N SER A 57 4.86 -12.01 13.63
CA SER A 57 5.27 -13.21 12.87
C SER A 57 4.30 -14.39 12.99
N ASP A 58 3.47 -14.43 14.04
CA ASP A 58 2.53 -15.52 14.37
C ASP A 58 1.06 -15.19 14.05
N THR A 59 0.78 -14.09 13.35
CA THR A 59 -0.58 -13.65 13.01
C THR A 59 -0.76 -13.46 11.51
N ARG A 60 -2.02 -13.54 11.04
CA ARG A 60 -2.38 -13.06 9.71
C ARG A 60 -2.33 -11.53 9.71
N ILE A 61 -1.67 -10.95 8.70
CA ILE A 61 -1.55 -9.51 8.55
C ILE A 61 -2.53 -9.03 7.47
N ILE A 62 -3.32 -8.00 7.78
CA ILE A 62 -4.21 -7.33 6.84
C ILE A 62 -3.77 -5.87 6.73
N ILE A 63 -3.37 -5.44 5.54
CA ILE A 63 -2.86 -4.08 5.31
C ILE A 63 -3.83 -3.33 4.41
N ALA A 64 -4.42 -2.27 4.96
CA ALA A 64 -5.24 -1.35 4.20
C ALA A 64 -4.40 -0.17 3.69
N THR A 65 -4.40 0.05 2.38
CA THR A 65 -3.65 1.13 1.74
C THR A 65 -4.37 1.65 0.50
N PHE A 66 -3.83 2.72 -0.09
CA PHE A 66 -4.32 3.26 -1.35
C PHE A 66 -3.95 2.36 -2.52
N ALA A 67 -4.92 2.04 -3.37
CA ALA A 67 -4.67 1.27 -4.57
C ALA A 67 -3.68 1.97 -5.52
N SER A 68 -3.71 3.30 -5.58
CA SER A 68 -2.87 4.11 -6.46
C SER A 68 -1.42 4.25 -5.99
N ASN A 69 -1.09 3.87 -4.76
CA ASN A 69 0.28 3.92 -4.26
C ASN A 69 1.02 2.60 -4.57
N VAL A 70 1.44 2.46 -5.82
CA VAL A 70 2.13 1.27 -6.35
C VAL A 70 3.43 1.00 -5.60
N ASP A 71 4.19 2.05 -5.25
CA ASP A 71 5.44 1.92 -4.49
C ASP A 71 5.20 1.28 -3.12
N ARG A 72 4.14 1.69 -2.43
CA ARG A 72 3.77 1.11 -1.14
C ARG A 72 3.35 -0.35 -1.26
N VAL A 73 2.58 -0.68 -2.29
CA VAL A 73 2.22 -2.06 -2.59
C VAL A 73 3.48 -2.90 -2.85
N GLN A 74 4.45 -2.37 -3.60
CA GLN A 74 5.72 -3.05 -3.82
C GLN A 74 6.49 -3.31 -2.52
N LEU A 75 6.54 -2.32 -1.63
CA LEU A 75 7.19 -2.48 -0.31
C LEU A 75 6.53 -3.58 0.53
N ILE A 76 5.20 -3.63 0.53
CA ILE A 76 4.44 -4.69 1.23
C ILE A 76 4.75 -6.06 0.63
N ILE A 77 4.74 -6.20 -0.69
CA ILE A 77 5.05 -7.46 -1.39
C ILE A 77 6.48 -7.90 -1.09
N ASN A 78 7.44 -6.97 -1.10
CA ASN A 78 8.84 -7.27 -0.79
C ASN A 78 9.00 -7.79 0.65
N SER A 79 8.36 -7.14 1.62
CA SER A 79 8.38 -7.60 3.01
C SER A 79 7.68 -8.96 3.16
N ALA A 80 6.52 -9.16 2.53
CA ALA A 80 5.83 -10.45 2.54
C ALA A 80 6.70 -11.58 1.98
N HIS A 81 7.35 -11.34 0.84
CA HIS A 81 8.27 -12.31 0.23
C HIS A 81 9.47 -12.62 1.13
N LYS A 82 10.09 -11.59 1.70
CA LYS A 82 11.23 -11.69 2.62
C LYS A 82 10.90 -12.57 3.84
N TYR A 83 9.68 -12.48 4.36
CA TYR A 83 9.21 -13.25 5.50
C TYR A 83 8.46 -14.55 5.11
N GLY A 84 8.55 -14.97 3.85
CA GLY A 84 7.99 -16.23 3.36
C GLY A 84 6.45 -16.28 3.35
N ARG A 85 5.79 -15.11 3.32
CA ARG A 85 4.32 -15.02 3.35
C ARG A 85 3.71 -14.97 1.96
N LYS A 86 2.52 -15.51 1.82
CA LYS A 86 1.67 -15.41 0.64
C LYS A 86 0.82 -14.14 0.71
N VAL A 87 0.68 -13.48 -0.42
CA VAL A 87 -0.09 -12.23 -0.54
C VAL A 87 -1.39 -12.50 -1.28
N VAL A 88 -2.49 -12.03 -0.71
CA VAL A 88 -3.79 -11.94 -1.38
C VAL A 88 -4.17 -10.48 -1.53
N VAL A 89 -4.70 -10.12 -2.67
CA VAL A 89 -5.14 -8.76 -2.97
C VAL A 89 -6.66 -8.71 -3.01
N GLU A 90 -7.25 -7.78 -2.26
CA GLU A 90 -8.69 -7.62 -2.20
C GLU A 90 -9.14 -6.16 -2.40
N GLY A 91 -10.26 -6.04 -3.09
CA GLY A 91 -10.81 -4.77 -3.54
C GLY A 91 -10.60 -4.56 -5.04
N ARG A 92 -11.69 -4.26 -5.75
CA ARG A 92 -11.69 -4.16 -7.22
C ARG A 92 -10.62 -3.20 -7.76
N SER A 93 -10.51 -2.01 -7.17
CA SER A 93 -9.51 -1.02 -7.60
C SER A 93 -8.09 -1.50 -7.34
N MET A 94 -7.83 -2.15 -6.20
CA MET A 94 -6.52 -2.69 -5.85
C MET A 94 -6.09 -3.79 -6.84
N VAL A 95 -6.97 -4.73 -7.12
CA VAL A 95 -6.72 -5.82 -8.09
C VAL A 95 -6.40 -5.25 -9.48
N ASN A 96 -7.20 -4.29 -9.95
CA ASN A 96 -6.99 -3.69 -11.28
C ASN A 96 -5.66 -2.92 -11.36
N VAL A 97 -5.34 -2.09 -10.36
CA VAL A 97 -4.09 -1.31 -10.35
C VAL A 97 -2.88 -2.24 -10.28
N ILE A 98 -2.91 -3.27 -9.44
CA ILE A 98 -1.79 -4.23 -9.33
C ILE A 98 -1.59 -4.98 -10.65
N ALA A 99 -2.67 -5.45 -11.30
CA ALA A 99 -2.58 -6.12 -12.59
C ALA A 99 -1.95 -5.21 -13.64
N THR A 100 -2.45 -3.98 -13.79
CA THR A 100 -1.94 -3.00 -14.76
C THR A 100 -0.49 -2.60 -14.45
N ALA A 101 -0.16 -2.33 -13.19
CA ALA A 101 1.20 -1.95 -12.79
C ALA A 101 2.20 -3.09 -13.05
N SER A 102 1.79 -4.34 -12.83
CA SER A 102 2.60 -5.51 -13.11
C SER A 102 2.82 -5.70 -14.62
N GLU A 103 1.77 -5.55 -15.43
CA GLU A 103 1.84 -5.63 -16.88
C GLU A 103 2.78 -4.57 -17.48
N LEU A 104 2.73 -3.35 -16.94
CA LEU A 104 3.57 -2.22 -17.36
C LEU A 104 4.99 -2.27 -16.78
N GLY A 105 5.32 -3.24 -15.92
CA GLY A 105 6.64 -3.38 -15.29
C GLY A 105 6.93 -2.42 -14.14
N TYR A 106 5.91 -1.73 -13.62
CA TYR A 106 6.03 -0.88 -12.43
C TYR A 106 5.94 -1.64 -11.11
N LEU A 107 5.49 -2.90 -11.15
CA LEU A 107 5.40 -3.77 -9.99
C LEU A 107 6.09 -5.09 -10.30
N ASN A 108 7.05 -5.46 -9.47
CA ASN A 108 7.74 -6.75 -9.56
C ASN A 108 7.20 -7.67 -8.46
N ILE A 109 6.48 -8.71 -8.86
CA ILE A 109 5.92 -9.70 -7.95
C ILE A 109 6.78 -10.96 -8.02
N PRO A 110 7.53 -11.31 -6.94
CA PRO A 110 8.30 -12.53 -6.93
C PRO A 110 7.43 -13.77 -7.13
N GLU A 111 7.96 -14.77 -7.82
CA GLU A 111 7.24 -16.02 -8.07
C GLU A 111 6.68 -16.64 -6.78
N ASN A 112 5.51 -17.23 -6.86
CA ASN A 112 4.83 -17.89 -5.76
C ASN A 112 4.52 -17.00 -4.54
N THR A 113 4.57 -15.67 -4.68
CA THR A 113 4.23 -14.73 -3.59
C THR A 113 2.74 -14.37 -3.63
N LEU A 114 2.21 -14.03 -4.80
CA LEU A 114 0.78 -13.70 -4.97
C LEU A 114 -0.04 -14.97 -5.15
N ILE A 115 -1.15 -15.08 -4.43
CA ILE A 115 -2.10 -16.19 -4.52
C ILE A 115 -3.54 -15.68 -4.65
N GLU A 116 -4.40 -16.49 -5.21
CA GLU A 116 -5.83 -16.23 -5.27
C GLU A 116 -6.48 -16.40 -3.88
N VAL A 117 -7.55 -15.63 -3.64
CA VAL A 117 -8.26 -15.66 -2.35
C VAL A 117 -8.75 -17.06 -1.96
N ASP A 118 -9.13 -17.89 -2.92
CA ASP A 118 -9.59 -19.27 -2.67
C ASP A 118 -8.47 -20.20 -2.20
N GLN A 119 -7.22 -19.80 -2.40
CA GLN A 119 -6.04 -20.54 -1.95
C GLN A 119 -5.65 -20.20 -0.49
N LEU A 120 -6.22 -19.16 0.13
CA LEU A 120 -5.94 -18.81 1.53
C LEU A 120 -6.10 -19.98 2.49
N LYS A 121 -7.09 -20.84 2.26
CA LYS A 121 -7.36 -22.03 3.09
C LYS A 121 -6.23 -23.05 3.09
N ASN A 122 -5.30 -22.97 2.15
CA ASN A 122 -4.18 -23.90 2.01
C ASN A 122 -2.93 -23.44 2.82
N TYR A 123 -2.99 -22.28 3.43
CA TYR A 123 -1.88 -21.69 4.17
C TYR A 123 -2.30 -21.34 5.60
N PRO A 124 -1.44 -21.55 6.60
CA PRO A 124 -1.71 -21.10 7.95
C PRO A 124 -1.73 -19.56 8.00
N ASP A 125 -2.44 -19.00 8.97
CA ASP A 125 -2.68 -17.57 9.06
C ASP A 125 -1.37 -16.76 9.11
N GLU A 126 -0.38 -17.21 9.85
CA GLU A 126 0.94 -16.58 9.99
C GLU A 126 1.75 -16.55 8.68
N GLN A 127 1.37 -17.32 7.68
CA GLN A 127 1.98 -17.29 6.37
C GLN A 127 1.20 -16.47 5.34
N THR A 128 0.22 -15.68 5.77
CA THR A 128 -0.63 -14.92 4.86
C THR A 128 -0.66 -13.43 5.16
N VAL A 129 -0.74 -12.64 4.09
CA VAL A 129 -0.91 -11.19 4.10
C VAL A 129 -2.03 -10.83 3.14
N LEU A 130 -2.94 -9.98 3.58
CA LEU A 130 -3.97 -9.41 2.72
C LEU A 130 -3.66 -7.94 2.47
N ILE A 131 -3.61 -7.54 1.21
CA ILE A 131 -3.55 -6.12 0.81
C ILE A 131 -4.95 -5.72 0.37
N THR A 132 -5.52 -4.68 0.97
CA THR A 132 -6.92 -4.34 0.74
C THR A 132 -7.16 -2.84 0.66
N THR A 133 -8.30 -2.46 0.09
CA THR A 133 -8.85 -1.11 0.14
C THR A 133 -9.64 -0.89 1.43
N GLY A 134 -9.93 0.37 1.77
CA GLY A 134 -10.67 0.74 2.97
C GLY A 134 -9.83 1.50 3.99
N SER A 135 -8.66 1.97 3.57
CA SER A 135 -7.73 2.70 4.42
C SER A 135 -8.22 4.10 4.81
N GLN A 136 -9.24 4.62 4.13
CA GLN A 136 -9.81 5.95 4.35
C GLN A 136 -11.18 5.93 5.03
N GLY A 137 -11.63 4.78 5.54
CA GLY A 137 -12.94 4.64 6.17
C GLY A 137 -14.10 4.55 5.17
N GLU A 138 -13.86 4.13 3.93
CA GLU A 138 -14.91 3.98 2.92
C GLU A 138 -15.79 2.76 3.25
N SER A 139 -17.07 2.98 3.46
CA SER A 139 -18.03 1.96 3.91
C SER A 139 -18.18 0.77 2.96
N MET A 140 -17.99 0.99 1.65
CA MET A 140 -18.08 -0.04 0.62
C MET A 140 -16.75 -0.73 0.29
N ALA A 141 -15.66 -0.32 0.92
CA ALA A 141 -14.34 -0.90 0.70
C ALA A 141 -14.26 -2.35 1.18
N ALA A 142 -13.23 -3.07 0.72
CA ALA A 142 -13.09 -4.49 1.04
C ALA A 142 -12.88 -4.71 2.54
N LEU A 143 -12.05 -3.90 3.21
CA LEU A 143 -11.83 -4.01 4.66
C LEU A 143 -13.11 -3.78 5.47
N SER A 144 -13.89 -2.75 5.13
CA SER A 144 -15.17 -2.46 5.81
C SER A 144 -16.15 -3.62 5.67
N ARG A 145 -16.22 -4.24 4.48
CA ARG A 145 -17.04 -5.44 4.27
C ARG A 145 -16.55 -6.66 5.05
N MET A 146 -15.22 -6.83 5.18
CA MET A 146 -14.64 -7.89 6.03
C MET A 146 -15.01 -7.68 7.51
N ALA A 147 -14.90 -6.44 8.00
CA ALA A 147 -15.23 -6.07 9.37
C ALA A 147 -16.72 -6.29 9.70
N ASN A 148 -17.60 -5.94 8.77
CA ASN A 148 -19.06 -6.08 8.91
C ASN A 148 -19.58 -7.49 8.57
N GLY A 149 -18.71 -8.45 8.24
CA GLY A 149 -19.11 -9.82 7.88
C GLY A 149 -19.86 -9.93 6.56
N THR A 150 -19.82 -8.89 5.71
CA THR A 150 -20.49 -8.87 4.40
C THR A 150 -19.56 -9.22 3.22
N HIS A 151 -18.27 -9.44 3.51
CA HIS A 151 -17.33 -9.91 2.49
C HIS A 151 -17.54 -11.39 2.21
N ARG A 152 -17.67 -11.77 0.91
CA ARG A 152 -18.10 -13.13 0.51
C ARG A 152 -17.11 -14.24 0.86
N LYS A 153 -15.81 -13.93 0.93
CA LYS A 153 -14.75 -14.95 1.01
C LYS A 153 -13.84 -14.79 2.24
N ILE A 154 -13.79 -13.61 2.83
CA ILE A 154 -12.87 -13.29 3.93
C ILE A 154 -13.64 -12.69 5.10
N SER A 155 -13.34 -13.14 6.29
CA SER A 155 -13.76 -12.54 7.57
C SER A 155 -12.55 -12.19 8.42
N ILE A 156 -12.66 -11.15 9.23
CA ILE A 156 -11.66 -10.81 10.23
C ILE A 156 -11.72 -11.84 11.36
N LYS A 157 -10.58 -12.30 11.79
CA LYS A 157 -10.41 -13.26 12.88
C LYS A 157 -9.88 -12.58 14.15
N PRO A 158 -10.12 -13.12 15.34
CA PRO A 158 -9.69 -12.49 16.61
C PRO A 158 -8.18 -12.24 16.74
N ARG A 159 -7.35 -12.97 16.01
CA ARG A 159 -5.88 -12.85 16.04
C ARG A 159 -5.29 -12.14 14.83
N ASP A 160 -6.13 -11.56 13.97
CA ASP A 160 -5.61 -10.79 12.83
C ASP A 160 -4.94 -9.50 13.29
N THR A 161 -3.81 -9.17 12.68
CA THR A 161 -3.17 -7.87 12.81
C THR A 161 -3.60 -6.99 11.65
N ILE A 162 -4.27 -5.86 11.96
CA ILE A 162 -4.75 -4.91 10.94
C ILE A 162 -3.85 -3.68 10.96
N ILE A 163 -3.27 -3.36 9.81
CA ILE A 163 -2.38 -2.21 9.63
C ILE A 163 -3.05 -1.22 8.68
N PHE A 164 -3.31 0.00 9.17
CA PHE A 164 -3.74 1.11 8.33
C PHE A 164 -2.51 1.89 7.85
N SER A 165 -2.23 1.80 6.56
CA SER A 165 -1.11 2.50 5.93
C SER A 165 -1.59 3.79 5.23
N SER A 166 -2.44 4.54 5.93
CA SER A 166 -3.01 5.83 5.52
C SER A 166 -3.76 6.47 6.69
N HIS A 167 -4.31 7.65 6.47
CA HIS A 167 -5.22 8.31 7.40
C HIS A 167 -6.63 8.37 6.79
N PRO A 168 -7.69 8.33 7.61
CA PRO A 168 -9.06 8.58 7.16
C PRO A 168 -9.15 9.96 6.49
N ILE A 169 -9.99 10.07 5.46
CA ILE A 169 -10.34 11.38 4.89
C ILE A 169 -11.33 12.11 5.82
N PRO A 170 -11.32 13.46 5.84
CA PRO A 170 -12.29 14.23 6.59
C PRO A 170 -13.73 13.77 6.32
N GLY A 171 -14.47 13.48 7.38
CA GLY A 171 -15.85 12.97 7.32
C GLY A 171 -15.98 11.45 7.49
N ASN A 172 -14.90 10.69 7.36
CA ASN A 172 -14.88 9.22 7.52
C ASN A 172 -14.23 8.76 8.83
N GLU A 173 -13.92 9.68 9.75
CA GLU A 173 -13.14 9.37 10.98
C GLU A 173 -13.89 8.44 11.96
N LYS A 174 -15.21 8.29 11.76
CA LYS A 174 -16.08 7.43 12.60
C LYS A 174 -16.36 6.05 11.98
N ALA A 175 -15.84 5.78 10.79
CA ALA A 175 -16.09 4.53 10.09
C ALA A 175 -15.19 3.38 10.56
#